data_40cad3d8175d2983f01966ac8179be8d
#
_entry.id   40cad3d8175d2983f01966ac8179be8d
#
_cell.length_a   1.000
_cell.length_b   1.000
_cell.length_c   1.000
_cell.angle_alpha   90.00
_cell.angle_beta   90.00
_cell.angle_gamma   90.00
#
_symmetry.space_group_name_H-M   'P 1'
#
loop_
_entity.id
_entity.type
_entity.pdbx_description
1 polymer ?
#
loop_
_entity_poly.entity_id
_entity_poly.type
_entity_poly.pdbx_seq_one_letter_code
_entity_poly.pdbx_strand_id
1 'polypeptide(L)'
;GYVTKPDKITSEADIYLISVSDMALTHVLKQINFNNKLIAHTAGSIPMKDLAVFSDNYGVFYPLQTFSKFRDVTFSRIPFCIEANSPENEQMLCDLASIISKDVRLINSEQRKQLHLAAVFASNFVNHMYAIASDLLQEKDIPFDIIRPLISETTSKIKNMTPRAAQTGPAVRKDKNVMNMHADMLSSNPKLKKLYGQISDSISEYHKIPK
;
A
#
# COMPACT_ATOMS: atom_id res chain seq x y z
N GLY A 1 -6.72 23.32 17.77
CA GLY A 1 -5.88 24.29 17.03
C GLY A 1 -4.84 23.54 16.18
N TYR A 2 -4.15 24.22 15.31
CA TYR A 2 -3.01 23.67 14.57
C TYR A 2 -1.83 24.62 14.69
N VAL A 3 -0.64 24.07 14.52
CA VAL A 3 0.62 24.83 14.47
C VAL A 3 1.37 24.48 13.18
N THR A 4 2.18 25.42 12.69
CA THR A 4 2.90 25.27 11.42
C THR A 4 4.37 24.91 11.59
N LYS A 5 4.85 24.84 12.84
CA LYS A 5 6.24 24.51 13.17
C LYS A 5 6.29 23.40 14.22
N PRO A 6 7.17 22.41 14.09
CA PRO A 6 7.29 21.30 15.04
C PRO A 6 7.59 21.73 16.47
N ASP A 7 8.40 22.78 16.67
CA ASP A 7 8.76 23.35 17.97
C ASP A 7 7.58 24.00 18.72
N LYS A 8 6.44 24.16 18.06
CA LYS A 8 5.20 24.70 18.63
C LYS A 8 4.15 23.64 18.96
N ILE A 9 4.49 22.36 18.78
CA ILE A 9 3.59 21.25 19.16
C ILE A 9 3.47 21.22 20.69
N THR A 10 2.24 21.00 21.18
CA THR A 10 1.99 20.89 22.63
C THR A 10 2.76 19.71 23.22
N SER A 11 3.32 19.91 24.41
CA SER A 11 3.96 18.85 25.21
C SER A 11 2.98 18.11 26.15
N GLU A 12 1.68 18.44 26.11
CA GLU A 12 0.65 17.92 27.02
C GLU A 12 -0.12 16.72 26.44
N ALA A 13 0.14 16.33 25.21
CA ALA A 13 -0.50 15.18 24.60
C ALA A 13 0.01 13.86 25.21
N ASP A 14 -0.86 12.86 25.32
CA ASP A 14 -0.49 11.52 25.76
C ASP A 14 0.13 10.68 24.64
N ILE A 15 -0.31 10.92 23.38
CA ILE A 15 0.15 10.22 22.19
C ILE A 15 0.49 11.23 21.09
N TYR A 16 1.62 11.02 20.42
CA TYR A 16 2.01 11.77 19.23
C TYR A 16 2.03 10.83 18.02
N LEU A 17 1.11 11.05 17.09
CA LEU A 17 1.09 10.32 15.81
C LEU A 17 1.86 11.11 14.75
N ILE A 18 2.91 10.51 14.21
CA ILE A 18 3.82 11.12 13.24
C ILE A 18 3.49 10.61 11.85
N SER A 19 2.74 11.41 11.08
CA SER A 19 2.30 11.08 9.72
C SER A 19 2.99 12.00 8.70
N VAL A 20 4.20 11.65 8.34
CA VAL A 20 5.03 12.36 7.36
C VAL A 20 5.65 11.35 6.38
N SER A 21 6.26 11.83 5.29
CA SER A 21 7.02 10.93 4.41
C SER A 21 8.18 10.26 5.16
N ASP A 22 8.54 9.04 4.76
CA ASP A 22 9.62 8.25 5.37
C ASP A 22 10.93 9.05 5.45
N MET A 23 11.26 9.82 4.41
CA MET A 23 12.46 10.66 4.38
C MET A 23 12.41 11.83 5.37
N ALA A 24 11.24 12.33 5.71
CA ALA A 24 11.09 13.46 6.62
C ALA A 24 11.01 13.03 8.10
N LEU A 25 10.74 11.77 8.39
CA LEU A 25 10.44 11.29 9.74
C LEU A 25 11.52 11.69 10.75
N THR A 26 12.76 11.29 10.52
CA THR A 26 13.88 11.57 11.44
C THR A 26 14.11 13.07 11.62
N HIS A 27 13.95 13.85 10.55
CA HIS A 27 14.12 15.30 10.60
C HIS A 27 13.05 15.97 11.47
N VAL A 28 11.81 15.54 11.35
CA VAL A 28 10.68 16.06 12.16
C VAL A 28 10.85 15.67 13.63
N LEU A 29 11.17 14.39 13.90
CA LEU A 29 11.33 13.89 15.27
C LEU A 29 12.42 14.63 16.05
N LYS A 30 13.52 15.03 15.42
CA LYS A 30 14.60 15.80 16.05
C LYS A 30 14.20 17.21 16.51
N GLN A 31 13.08 17.72 16.03
CA GLN A 31 12.63 19.10 16.34
C GLN A 31 11.61 19.15 17.47
N ILE A 32 11.17 17.98 18.00
CA ILE A 32 10.10 17.89 18.99
C ILE A 32 10.64 17.26 20.27
N ASN A 33 10.35 17.89 21.40
CA ASN A 33 10.54 17.26 22.71
C ASN A 33 9.23 16.57 23.12
N PHE A 34 9.24 15.25 23.15
CA PHE A 34 8.07 14.44 23.47
C PHE A 34 7.88 14.21 24.98
N ASN A 35 8.79 14.70 25.84
CA ASN A 35 8.73 14.50 27.30
C ASN A 35 8.48 13.03 27.70
N ASN A 36 9.11 12.10 26.98
CA ASN A 36 8.97 10.66 27.14
C ASN A 36 7.52 10.13 26.98
N LYS A 37 6.65 10.85 26.27
CA LYS A 37 5.31 10.40 25.92
C LYS A 37 5.34 9.37 24.78
N LEU A 38 4.23 8.67 24.59
CA LEU A 38 4.09 7.69 23.50
C LEU A 38 4.15 8.36 22.14
N ILE A 39 5.11 7.96 21.33
CA ILE A 39 5.24 8.38 19.94
C ILE A 39 4.98 7.20 18.99
N ALA A 40 4.24 7.42 17.91
CA ALA A 40 4.02 6.38 16.92
C ALA A 40 4.08 6.95 15.51
N HIS A 41 4.78 6.26 14.60
CA HIS A 41 4.77 6.62 13.19
C HIS A 41 3.72 5.81 12.42
N THR A 42 3.32 6.33 11.23
CA THR A 42 2.34 5.70 10.34
C THR A 42 2.98 5.06 9.11
N ALA A 43 4.30 4.85 9.09
CA ALA A 43 5.03 4.33 7.95
C ALA A 43 4.95 2.81 7.84
N GLY A 44 4.78 2.30 6.61
CA GLY A 44 4.76 0.86 6.33
C GLY A 44 6.15 0.23 6.31
N SER A 45 7.19 0.99 5.91
CA SER A 45 8.54 0.50 5.65
C SER A 45 9.52 0.66 6.82
N ILE A 46 9.28 1.65 7.72
CA ILE A 46 10.22 2.03 8.79
C ILE A 46 10.07 1.09 10.00
N PRO A 47 11.17 0.56 10.54
CA PRO A 47 11.13 -0.25 11.76
C PRO A 47 10.69 0.58 12.98
N MET A 48 9.88 -0.03 13.86
CA MET A 48 9.45 0.61 15.10
C MET A 48 10.63 1.09 15.96
N LYS A 49 11.69 0.29 16.05
CA LYS A 49 12.89 0.57 16.86
C LYS A 49 13.60 1.89 16.51
N ASP A 50 13.38 2.43 15.30
CA ASP A 50 14.00 3.69 14.89
C ASP A 50 13.47 4.89 15.70
N LEU A 51 12.37 4.71 16.43
CA LEU A 51 11.81 5.69 17.36
C LEU A 51 12.47 5.66 18.74
N ALA A 52 13.19 4.61 19.12
CA ALA A 52 13.74 4.39 20.45
C ALA A 52 14.73 5.49 20.92
N VAL A 53 15.32 6.22 19.97
CA VAL A 53 16.25 7.33 20.28
C VAL A 53 15.52 8.64 20.61
N PHE A 54 14.19 8.68 20.48
CA PHE A 54 13.37 9.88 20.69
C PHE A 54 12.43 9.78 21.90
N SER A 55 12.06 8.57 22.32
CA SER A 55 11.25 8.30 23.51
C SER A 55 11.45 6.86 23.99
N ASP A 56 11.30 6.60 25.28
CA ASP A 56 11.22 5.26 25.85
C ASP A 56 9.85 4.59 25.56
N ASN A 57 8.85 5.37 25.14
CA ASN A 57 7.51 4.91 24.80
C ASN A 57 7.26 5.13 23.30
N TYR A 58 7.30 4.03 22.53
CA TYR A 58 7.16 4.15 21.07
C TYR A 58 6.42 2.97 20.44
N GLY A 59 5.86 3.25 19.27
CA GLY A 59 5.10 2.27 18.53
C GLY A 59 4.86 2.64 17.08
N VAL A 60 3.98 1.89 16.45
CA VAL A 60 3.53 2.08 15.08
C VAL A 60 2.01 2.09 15.05
N PHE A 61 1.46 3.03 14.29
CA PHE A 61 0.03 3.20 14.06
C PHE A 61 -0.22 3.25 12.56
N TYR A 62 -0.09 2.11 11.87
CA TYR A 62 -0.06 2.05 10.40
C TYR A 62 -1.44 1.72 9.81
N PRO A 63 -2.13 2.71 9.19
CA PRO A 63 -3.34 2.45 8.41
C PRO A 63 -2.97 1.81 7.07
N LEU A 64 -3.42 0.59 6.81
CA LEU A 64 -3.21 -0.09 5.53
C LEU A 64 -4.19 0.43 4.48
N GLN A 65 -3.86 1.56 3.89
CA GLN A 65 -4.68 2.24 2.88
C GLN A 65 -3.83 3.07 1.93
N THR A 66 -4.37 3.31 0.73
CA THR A 66 -3.87 4.32 -0.20
C THR A 66 -4.70 5.60 -0.04
N PHE A 67 -4.05 6.67 0.38
CA PHE A 67 -4.70 7.96 0.61
C PHE A 67 -4.51 8.88 -0.59
N SER A 68 -5.58 9.53 -1.00
CA SER A 68 -5.57 10.58 -2.03
C SER A 68 -6.17 11.85 -1.45
N LYS A 69 -5.53 13.00 -1.72
CA LYS A 69 -5.89 14.31 -1.13
C LYS A 69 -7.36 14.70 -1.34
N PHE A 70 -7.96 14.25 -2.44
CA PHE A 70 -9.30 14.67 -2.88
C PHE A 70 -10.33 13.54 -2.81
N ARG A 71 -10.05 12.48 -2.06
CA ARG A 71 -10.96 11.36 -1.90
C ARG A 71 -11.17 11.02 -0.45
N ASP A 72 -12.42 11.09 0.00
CA ASP A 72 -12.81 10.64 1.32
C ASP A 72 -12.68 9.11 1.43
N VAL A 73 -12.22 8.67 2.59
CA VAL A 73 -12.09 7.25 2.92
C VAL A 73 -12.95 6.91 4.14
N THR A 74 -13.50 5.71 4.14
CA THR A 74 -14.27 5.19 5.28
C THR A 74 -13.31 4.54 6.28
N PHE A 75 -12.84 5.30 7.26
CA PHE A 75 -11.86 4.83 8.25
C PHE A 75 -12.28 3.55 8.98
N SER A 76 -13.57 3.38 9.26
CA SER A 76 -14.08 2.17 9.93
C SER A 76 -13.81 0.85 9.22
N ARG A 77 -13.36 0.89 7.95
CA ARG A 77 -13.01 -0.27 7.12
C ARG A 77 -11.51 -0.42 6.86
N ILE A 78 -10.71 0.52 7.34
CA ILE A 78 -9.26 0.49 7.13
C ILE A 78 -8.63 -0.38 8.20
N PRO A 79 -7.87 -1.44 7.85
CA PRO A 79 -7.08 -2.16 8.83
C PRO A 79 -6.00 -1.26 9.43
N PHE A 80 -5.93 -1.17 10.76
CA PHE A 80 -4.85 -0.53 11.47
C PHE A 80 -3.89 -1.59 12.01
N CYS A 81 -2.64 -1.52 11.58
CA CYS A 81 -1.58 -2.40 12.05
C CYS A 81 -0.82 -1.72 13.18
N ILE A 82 -0.86 -2.32 14.35
CA ILE A 82 -0.29 -1.79 15.59
C ILE A 82 0.94 -2.60 15.99
N GLU A 83 1.95 -1.92 16.48
CA GLU A 83 3.13 -2.48 17.12
C GLU A 83 3.58 -1.50 18.18
N ALA A 84 3.98 -1.97 19.37
CA ALA A 84 4.53 -1.11 20.40
C ALA A 84 5.62 -1.82 21.19
N ASN A 85 6.42 -1.04 21.91
CA ASN A 85 7.57 -1.55 22.66
C ASN A 85 7.20 -2.05 24.07
N SER A 86 5.96 -1.84 24.50
CA SER A 86 5.41 -2.41 25.76
C SER A 86 3.95 -2.79 25.62
N PRO A 87 3.41 -3.70 26.44
CA PRO A 87 2.00 -4.06 26.46
C PRO A 87 1.08 -2.85 26.74
N GLU A 88 1.49 -1.93 27.58
CA GLU A 88 0.73 -0.73 27.94
C GLU A 88 0.60 0.20 26.73
N ASN A 89 1.70 0.45 26.03
CA ASN A 89 1.73 1.26 24.82
C ASN A 89 0.94 0.60 23.69
N GLU A 90 1.00 -0.73 23.55
CA GLU A 90 0.22 -1.49 22.57
C GLU A 90 -1.28 -1.35 22.83
N GLN A 91 -1.70 -1.52 24.09
CA GLN A 91 -3.11 -1.35 24.47
C GLN A 91 -3.60 0.07 24.15
N MET A 92 -2.81 1.09 24.50
CA MET A 92 -3.15 2.49 24.24
C MET A 92 -3.33 2.78 22.74
N LEU A 93 -2.46 2.26 21.88
CA LEU A 93 -2.59 2.39 20.43
C LEU A 93 -3.76 1.58 19.87
N CYS A 94 -4.02 0.39 20.39
CA CYS A 94 -5.17 -0.44 20.01
C CYS A 94 -6.50 0.23 20.37
N ASP A 95 -6.60 0.81 21.56
CA ASP A 95 -7.79 1.54 22.00
C ASP A 95 -8.07 2.74 21.10
N LEU A 96 -7.02 3.52 20.79
CA LEU A 96 -7.13 4.63 19.86
C LEU A 96 -7.59 4.18 18.46
N ALA A 97 -7.00 3.11 17.93
CA ALA A 97 -7.36 2.55 16.63
C ALA A 97 -8.81 2.06 16.60
N SER A 98 -9.29 1.45 17.70
CA SER A 98 -10.63 0.89 17.83
C SER A 98 -11.75 1.95 17.85
N ILE A 99 -11.42 3.19 18.19
CA ILE A 99 -12.36 4.32 18.08
C ILE A 99 -12.69 4.62 16.61
N ILE A 100 -11.74 4.43 15.69
CA ILE A 100 -11.85 4.88 14.30
C ILE A 100 -12.00 3.74 13.30
N SER A 101 -11.60 2.51 13.67
CA SER A 101 -11.69 1.33 12.81
C SER A 101 -12.24 0.11 13.54
N LYS A 102 -12.88 -0.78 12.75
CA LYS A 102 -13.35 -2.10 13.21
C LYS A 102 -12.32 -3.21 12.98
N ASP A 103 -11.19 -2.90 12.35
CA ASP A 103 -10.14 -3.88 12.00
C ASP A 103 -8.80 -3.37 12.57
N VAL A 104 -8.44 -3.86 13.74
CA VAL A 104 -7.17 -3.56 14.43
C VAL A 104 -6.38 -4.84 14.55
N ARG A 105 -5.12 -4.84 14.09
CA ARG A 105 -4.27 -6.03 14.02
C ARG A 105 -2.89 -5.76 14.61
N LEU A 106 -2.40 -6.69 15.41
CA LEU A 106 -1.02 -6.67 15.88
C LEU A 106 -0.12 -7.22 14.77
N ILE A 107 0.75 -6.37 14.23
CA ILE A 107 1.63 -6.69 13.10
C ILE A 107 3.02 -6.11 13.42
N ASN A 108 4.01 -6.97 13.63
CA ASN A 108 5.37 -6.53 13.93
C ASN A 108 6.08 -5.91 12.70
N SER A 109 7.24 -5.31 12.94
CA SER A 109 7.99 -4.57 11.90
C SER A 109 8.33 -5.42 10.68
N GLU A 110 8.69 -6.69 10.85
CA GLU A 110 9.02 -7.57 9.72
C GLU A 110 7.77 -7.97 8.94
N GLN A 111 6.69 -8.31 9.63
CA GLN A 111 5.40 -8.58 9.01
C GLN A 111 4.86 -7.35 8.28
N ARG A 112 5.02 -6.15 8.86
CA ARG A 112 4.56 -4.89 8.26
C ARG A 112 5.34 -4.56 6.99
N LYS A 113 6.65 -4.77 6.95
CA LYS A 113 7.46 -4.60 5.72
C LYS A 113 6.95 -5.51 4.60
N GLN A 114 6.70 -6.79 4.92
CA GLN A 114 6.18 -7.74 3.95
C GLN A 114 4.76 -7.36 3.49
N LEU A 115 3.90 -6.94 4.41
CA LEU A 115 2.56 -6.45 4.12
C LEU A 115 2.59 -5.21 3.23
N HIS A 116 3.50 -4.26 3.53
CA HIS A 116 3.66 -3.05 2.71
C HIS A 116 4.12 -3.39 1.29
N LEU A 117 5.08 -4.31 1.12
CA LEU A 117 5.50 -4.79 -0.19
C LEU A 117 4.32 -5.44 -0.96
N ALA A 118 3.54 -6.29 -0.29
CA ALA A 118 2.35 -6.90 -0.89
C ALA A 118 1.30 -5.84 -1.30
N ALA A 119 1.13 -4.80 -0.50
CA ALA A 119 0.22 -3.68 -0.80
C ALA A 119 0.67 -2.86 -2.02
N VAL A 120 1.98 -2.68 -2.23
CA VAL A 120 2.52 -2.06 -3.45
C VAL A 120 2.11 -2.86 -4.69
N PHE A 121 2.24 -4.19 -4.65
CA PHE A 121 1.78 -5.04 -5.75
C PHE A 121 0.27 -4.98 -5.95
N ALA A 122 -0.51 -5.04 -4.87
CA ALA A 122 -1.97 -5.11 -4.93
C ALA A 122 -2.65 -3.76 -5.23
N SER A 123 -1.98 -2.64 -5.05
CA SER A 123 -2.54 -1.30 -5.21
C SER A 123 -1.74 -0.44 -6.19
N ASN A 124 -0.49 -0.10 -5.87
CA ASN A 124 0.27 0.87 -6.66
C ASN A 124 0.58 0.36 -8.07
N PHE A 125 1.05 -0.88 -8.20
CA PHE A 125 1.32 -1.47 -9.51
C PHE A 125 0.03 -1.70 -10.30
N VAL A 126 -1.04 -2.14 -9.65
CA VAL A 126 -2.35 -2.30 -10.31
C VAL A 126 -2.84 -0.96 -10.86
N ASN A 127 -2.74 0.13 -10.09
CA ASN A 127 -3.12 1.46 -10.57
C ASN A 127 -2.25 1.90 -11.76
N HIS A 128 -0.96 1.58 -11.76
CA HIS A 128 -0.08 1.86 -12.90
C HIS A 128 -0.49 1.06 -14.15
N MET A 129 -0.94 -0.20 -13.99
CA MET A 129 -1.49 -0.98 -15.12
C MET A 129 -2.76 -0.33 -15.69
N TYR A 130 -3.61 0.27 -14.85
CA TYR A 130 -4.77 1.03 -15.32
C TYR A 130 -4.36 2.30 -16.09
N ALA A 131 -3.31 3.00 -15.65
CA ALA A 131 -2.78 4.15 -16.39
C ALA A 131 -2.27 3.74 -17.77
N ILE A 132 -1.48 2.66 -17.85
CA ILE A 132 -1.04 2.11 -19.15
C ILE A 132 -2.23 1.74 -20.06
N ALA A 133 -3.24 1.07 -19.48
CA ALA A 133 -4.44 0.71 -20.24
C ALA A 133 -5.19 1.95 -20.76
N SER A 134 -5.25 3.02 -19.96
CA SER A 134 -5.84 4.30 -20.37
C SER A 134 -5.08 4.90 -21.55
N ASP A 135 -3.75 4.93 -21.49
CA ASP A 135 -2.91 5.49 -22.56
C ASP A 135 -3.09 4.71 -23.87
N LEU A 136 -3.08 3.37 -23.81
CA LEU A 136 -3.30 2.51 -24.98
C LEU A 136 -4.68 2.71 -25.63
N LEU A 137 -5.72 2.93 -24.83
CA LEU A 137 -7.06 3.22 -25.34
C LEU A 137 -7.13 4.60 -25.98
N GLN A 138 -6.48 5.59 -25.36
CA GLN A 138 -6.44 6.96 -25.86
C GLN A 138 -5.76 7.07 -27.24
N GLU A 139 -4.74 6.24 -27.54
CA GLU A 139 -4.10 6.16 -28.84
C GLU A 139 -5.07 5.81 -29.99
N LYS A 140 -6.25 5.28 -29.66
CA LYS A 140 -7.30 4.86 -30.61
C LYS A 140 -8.63 5.56 -30.35
N ASP A 141 -8.64 6.66 -29.61
CA ASP A 141 -9.85 7.42 -29.26
C ASP A 141 -10.93 6.57 -28.58
N ILE A 142 -10.53 5.52 -27.84
CA ILE A 142 -11.45 4.66 -27.09
C ILE A 142 -11.56 5.18 -25.66
N PRO A 143 -12.76 5.52 -25.16
CA PRO A 143 -12.93 6.03 -23.81
C PRO A 143 -12.64 4.97 -22.75
N PHE A 144 -11.95 5.35 -21.67
CA PHE A 144 -11.50 4.44 -20.59
C PHE A 144 -12.65 3.74 -19.86
N ASP A 145 -13.84 4.33 -19.82
CA ASP A 145 -14.99 3.76 -19.11
C ASP A 145 -15.45 2.41 -19.66
N ILE A 146 -15.14 2.11 -20.92
CA ILE A 146 -15.47 0.81 -21.55
C ILE A 146 -14.84 -0.38 -20.80
N ILE A 147 -13.69 -0.20 -20.16
CA ILE A 147 -13.01 -1.28 -19.41
C ILE A 147 -13.33 -1.28 -17.91
N ARG A 148 -14.07 -0.30 -17.38
CA ARG A 148 -14.44 -0.26 -15.94
C ARG A 148 -15.19 -1.51 -15.47
N PRO A 149 -16.15 -2.08 -16.23
CA PRO A 149 -16.79 -3.34 -15.85
C PRO A 149 -15.82 -4.51 -15.74
N LEU A 150 -14.81 -4.58 -16.64
CA LEU A 150 -13.78 -5.61 -16.60
C LEU A 150 -12.87 -5.46 -15.35
N ILE A 151 -12.51 -4.23 -14.98
CA ILE A 151 -11.76 -3.93 -13.76
C ILE A 151 -12.56 -4.39 -12.52
N SER A 152 -13.84 -4.05 -12.46
CA SER A 152 -14.73 -4.45 -11.36
C SER A 152 -14.87 -5.96 -11.27
N GLU A 153 -15.01 -6.66 -12.40
CA GLU A 153 -15.07 -8.13 -12.42
C GLU A 153 -13.78 -8.76 -11.92
N THR A 154 -12.63 -8.24 -12.35
CA THR A 154 -11.32 -8.74 -11.91
C THR A 154 -11.14 -8.64 -10.38
N THR A 155 -11.54 -7.51 -9.80
CA THR A 155 -11.49 -7.33 -8.33
C THR A 155 -12.57 -8.12 -7.60
N SER A 156 -13.72 -8.36 -8.22
CA SER A 156 -14.81 -9.15 -7.62
C SER A 156 -14.46 -10.63 -7.52
N LYS A 157 -13.79 -11.20 -8.51
CA LYS A 157 -13.37 -12.60 -8.51
C LYS A 157 -12.52 -12.99 -7.30
N ILE A 158 -11.57 -12.14 -6.90
CA ILE A 158 -10.68 -12.42 -5.77
C ILE A 158 -11.38 -12.38 -4.40
N LYS A 159 -12.66 -12.01 -4.32
CA LYS A 159 -13.45 -12.13 -3.09
C LYS A 159 -13.87 -13.57 -2.81
N ASN A 160 -14.02 -14.38 -3.85
CA ASN A 160 -14.59 -15.73 -3.78
C ASN A 160 -13.63 -16.83 -4.23
N MET A 161 -12.48 -16.47 -4.81
CA MET A 161 -11.46 -17.42 -5.27
C MET A 161 -10.05 -16.85 -5.04
N THR A 162 -9.06 -17.72 -5.03
CA THR A 162 -7.66 -17.27 -4.90
C THR A 162 -7.24 -16.48 -6.14
N PRO A 163 -6.34 -15.48 -6.01
CA PRO A 163 -5.84 -14.73 -7.16
C PRO A 163 -5.24 -15.62 -8.25
N ARG A 164 -4.60 -16.74 -7.87
CA ARG A 164 -4.06 -17.73 -8.81
C ARG A 164 -5.17 -18.40 -9.61
N ALA A 165 -6.26 -18.80 -8.97
CA ALA A 165 -7.40 -19.44 -9.65
C ALA A 165 -8.19 -18.45 -10.51
N ALA A 166 -8.19 -17.17 -10.15
CA ALA A 166 -8.86 -16.11 -10.90
C ALA A 166 -8.10 -15.67 -12.17
N GLN A 167 -6.83 -16.05 -12.32
CA GLN A 167 -6.00 -15.60 -13.43
C GLN A 167 -6.48 -16.19 -14.76
N THR A 168 -6.64 -15.32 -15.75
CA THR A 168 -7.00 -15.63 -17.12
C THR A 168 -6.05 -14.94 -18.11
N GLY A 169 -6.27 -15.12 -19.42
CA GLY A 169 -5.54 -14.42 -20.45
C GLY A 169 -4.63 -15.30 -21.30
N PRO A 170 -3.99 -14.72 -22.33
CA PRO A 170 -3.17 -15.47 -23.29
C PRO A 170 -1.93 -16.13 -22.65
N ALA A 171 -1.31 -15.49 -21.66
CA ALA A 171 -0.14 -16.03 -20.96
C ALA A 171 -0.44 -17.33 -20.22
N VAL A 172 -1.60 -17.45 -19.55
CA VAL A 172 -2.04 -18.70 -18.87
C VAL A 172 -2.25 -19.81 -19.89
N ARG A 173 -2.89 -19.48 -21.03
CA ARG A 173 -3.17 -20.45 -22.10
C ARG A 173 -1.96 -20.74 -23.00
N LYS A 174 -0.83 -20.04 -22.79
CA LYS A 174 0.38 -20.11 -23.63
C LYS A 174 0.11 -19.78 -25.10
N ASP A 175 -0.80 -18.84 -25.34
CA ASP A 175 -1.22 -18.42 -26.68
C ASP A 175 -0.15 -17.48 -27.27
N LYS A 176 0.89 -18.08 -27.88
CA LYS A 176 2.01 -17.36 -28.45
C LYS A 176 1.61 -16.42 -29.58
N ASN A 177 0.58 -16.78 -30.37
CA ASN A 177 0.16 -15.97 -31.50
C ASN A 177 -0.40 -14.62 -31.01
N VAL A 178 -1.29 -14.64 -30.01
CA VAL A 178 -1.83 -13.43 -29.42
C VAL A 178 -0.73 -12.63 -28.71
N MET A 179 0.16 -13.29 -27.96
CA MET A 179 1.25 -12.61 -27.24
C MET A 179 2.21 -11.90 -28.19
N ASN A 180 2.58 -12.55 -29.33
CA ASN A 180 3.43 -11.94 -30.36
C ASN A 180 2.74 -10.76 -31.02
N MET A 181 1.47 -10.89 -31.39
CA MET A 181 0.69 -9.79 -31.95
C MET A 181 0.68 -8.56 -31.01
N HIS A 182 0.45 -8.78 -29.71
CA HIS A 182 0.52 -7.69 -28.72
C HIS A 182 1.92 -7.07 -28.64
N ALA A 183 2.97 -7.92 -28.66
CA ALA A 183 4.35 -7.44 -28.63
C ALA A 183 4.71 -6.61 -29.88
N ASP A 184 4.13 -6.95 -31.03
CA ASP A 184 4.32 -6.20 -32.27
C ASP A 184 3.57 -4.86 -32.25
N MET A 185 2.37 -4.83 -31.70
CA MET A 185 1.61 -3.57 -31.45
C MET A 185 2.38 -2.60 -30.55
N LEU A 186 3.23 -3.11 -29.63
CA LEU A 186 4.04 -2.32 -28.70
C LEU A 186 5.42 -1.97 -29.26
N SER A 187 5.70 -2.19 -30.55
CA SER A 187 7.03 -2.01 -31.14
C SER A 187 7.52 -0.56 -31.09
N SER A 188 6.63 0.41 -31.11
CA SER A 188 6.94 1.85 -30.95
C SER A 188 7.35 2.24 -29.51
N ASN A 189 7.05 1.39 -28.51
CA ASN A 189 7.38 1.61 -27.11
C ASN A 189 8.17 0.42 -26.52
N PRO A 190 9.50 0.36 -26.71
CA PRO A 190 10.31 -0.77 -26.26
C PRO A 190 10.26 -1.04 -24.76
N LYS A 191 10.07 0.00 -23.93
CA LYS A 191 9.95 -0.16 -22.48
C LYS A 191 8.65 -0.88 -22.10
N LEU A 192 7.54 -0.49 -22.72
CA LEU A 192 6.25 -1.12 -22.49
C LEU A 192 6.21 -2.55 -23.06
N LYS A 193 6.79 -2.77 -24.23
CA LYS A 193 6.97 -4.11 -24.82
C LYS A 193 7.73 -5.04 -23.85
N LYS A 194 8.82 -4.55 -23.26
CA LYS A 194 9.60 -5.31 -22.25
C LYS A 194 8.78 -5.63 -21.01
N LEU A 195 8.05 -4.64 -20.47
CA LEU A 195 7.17 -4.84 -19.33
C LEU A 195 6.09 -5.89 -19.61
N TYR A 196 5.43 -5.80 -20.77
CA TYR A 196 4.44 -6.78 -21.20
C TYR A 196 5.02 -8.21 -21.24
N GLY A 197 6.20 -8.39 -21.82
CA GLY A 197 6.90 -9.66 -21.84
C GLY A 197 7.19 -10.19 -20.44
N GLN A 198 7.77 -9.37 -19.57
CA GLN A 198 8.11 -9.77 -18.19
C GLN A 198 6.88 -10.21 -17.38
N ILE A 199 5.77 -9.48 -17.49
CA ILE A 199 4.52 -9.85 -16.80
C ILE A 199 3.96 -11.15 -17.39
N SER A 200 3.95 -11.30 -18.72
CA SER A 200 3.46 -12.51 -19.40
C SER A 200 4.26 -13.75 -19.02
N ASP A 201 5.58 -13.64 -18.97
CA ASP A 201 6.48 -14.71 -18.55
C ASP A 201 6.24 -15.09 -17.09
N SER A 202 6.15 -14.09 -16.20
CA SER A 202 5.84 -14.29 -14.78
C SER A 202 4.51 -15.03 -14.58
N ILE A 203 3.44 -14.62 -15.29
CA ILE A 203 2.14 -15.32 -15.24
C ILE A 203 2.29 -16.76 -15.69
N SER A 204 2.98 -17.00 -16.81
CA SER A 204 3.19 -18.34 -17.36
C SER A 204 3.96 -19.25 -16.42
N GLU A 205 4.98 -18.71 -15.74
CA GLU A 205 5.79 -19.45 -14.75
C GLU A 205 4.98 -19.75 -13.48
N TYR A 206 4.23 -18.78 -12.97
CA TYR A 206 3.38 -18.96 -11.78
C TYR A 206 2.36 -20.09 -11.95
N HIS A 207 1.91 -20.34 -13.19
CA HIS A 207 0.94 -21.38 -13.51
C HIS A 207 1.56 -22.73 -13.94
N LYS A 208 2.90 -22.83 -14.06
CA LYS A 208 3.61 -24.10 -14.25
C LYS A 208 3.82 -24.89 -12.97
N ILE A 209 3.81 -24.23 -11.81
CA ILE A 209 4.04 -24.89 -10.52
C ILE A 209 2.77 -25.69 -10.16
N PRO A 210 2.86 -27.03 -9.99
CA PRO A 210 1.72 -27.83 -9.51
C PRO A 210 1.20 -27.28 -8.19
N LYS A 211 -0.13 -27.36 -8.01
CA LYS A 211 -0.80 -26.96 -6.78
C LYS A 211 -0.45 -27.88 -5.64
#